data_7849ed40c54bec8a3fb8214a0c003479
#
_entry.id   7849ed40c54bec8a3fb8214a0c003479
#
_cell.length_a   1.000
_cell.length_b   1.000
_cell.length_c   1.000
_cell.angle_alpha   90.00
_cell.angle_beta   90.00
_cell.angle_gamma   90.00
#
_symmetry.space_group_name_H-M   'P 1'
#
loop_
_entity.id
_entity.type
_entity.pdbx_description
1 polymer ?
#
loop_
_entity_poly.entity_id
_entity_poly.type
_entity_poly.pdbx_seq_one_letter_code
_entity_poly.pdbx_strand_id
1 'polypeptide(L)'
;MIRGADVLIVSACLPYVNRELFDRVREGKVVLMACPEKESSAYYGKIASIIKSCKPKSLTIVTVDGSPHCFALHASVNEAEYILNEEIKRKHYVVVNGQHLVEISPNSVRVARYLHLVDELIKRSPDILKKLEELSLEYRKAIEIQRSSEAKG
;
A
#
# COMPACT_ATOMS: atom_id res chain seq x y z
N MET A 1 -14.01 -18.26 -11.89
CA MET A 1 -13.67 -18.05 -10.46
C MET A 1 -13.53 -16.56 -10.11
N ILE A 2 -12.76 -15.73 -10.82
CA ILE A 2 -12.61 -14.28 -10.52
C ILE A 2 -13.75 -13.43 -11.15
N ARG A 3 -14.37 -13.91 -12.23
CA ARG A 3 -15.39 -13.14 -12.96
C ARG A 3 -16.61 -12.85 -12.07
N GLY A 4 -16.95 -11.58 -11.92
CA GLY A 4 -18.06 -11.12 -11.09
C GLY A 4 -17.87 -11.32 -9.58
N ALA A 5 -16.68 -11.74 -9.13
CA ALA A 5 -16.37 -11.92 -7.70
C ALA A 5 -15.85 -10.65 -7.06
N ASP A 6 -16.00 -10.56 -5.75
CA ASP A 6 -15.23 -9.63 -4.94
C ASP A 6 -13.81 -10.18 -4.79
N VAL A 7 -12.79 -9.40 -5.17
CA VAL A 7 -11.40 -9.83 -5.21
C VAL A 7 -10.58 -9.08 -4.18
N LEU A 8 -9.76 -9.83 -3.42
CA LEU A 8 -8.75 -9.29 -2.52
C LEU A 8 -7.37 -9.47 -3.15
N ILE A 9 -6.66 -8.37 -3.35
CA ILE A 9 -5.22 -8.36 -3.65
C ILE A 9 -4.50 -8.04 -2.34
N VAL A 10 -3.66 -8.95 -1.86
CA VAL A 10 -3.06 -8.84 -0.53
C VAL A 10 -1.58 -9.13 -0.55
N SER A 11 -0.82 -8.42 0.28
CA SER A 11 0.61 -8.70 0.50
C SER A 11 0.79 -10.14 0.95
N ALA A 12 1.66 -10.89 0.27
CA ALA A 12 1.94 -12.29 0.55
C ALA A 12 2.46 -12.56 1.97
N CYS A 13 3.03 -11.55 2.62
CA CYS A 13 3.51 -11.62 4.00
C CYS A 13 2.39 -11.44 5.05
N LEU A 14 1.22 -10.89 4.70
CA LEU A 14 0.19 -10.58 5.68
C LEU A 14 -0.24 -11.77 6.55
N PRO A 15 -0.41 -13.01 6.02
CA PRO A 15 -0.75 -14.17 6.86
C PRO A 15 0.28 -14.49 7.95
N TYR A 16 1.53 -14.08 7.76
CA TYR A 16 2.63 -14.26 8.70
C TYR A 16 2.75 -13.09 9.68
N VAL A 17 2.38 -11.90 9.25
CA VAL A 17 2.37 -10.69 10.08
C VAL A 17 1.17 -10.69 11.04
N ASN A 18 -0.03 -11.00 10.52
CA ASN A 18 -1.26 -11.07 11.32
C ASN A 18 -2.26 -12.02 10.66
N ARG A 19 -2.29 -13.25 11.15
CA ARG A 19 -3.14 -14.32 10.62
C ARG A 19 -4.61 -14.03 10.79
N GLU A 20 -5.00 -13.55 11.97
CA GLU A 20 -6.41 -13.24 12.28
C GLU A 20 -6.94 -12.13 11.36
N LEU A 21 -6.15 -11.06 11.17
CA LEU A 21 -6.51 -9.99 10.27
C LEU A 21 -6.63 -10.49 8.81
N PHE A 22 -5.70 -11.32 8.36
CA PHE A 22 -5.75 -11.93 7.03
C PHE A 22 -7.04 -12.76 6.86
N ASP A 23 -7.36 -13.62 7.82
CA ASP A 23 -8.56 -14.48 7.77
C ASP A 23 -9.84 -13.63 7.70
N ARG A 24 -9.89 -12.52 8.43
CA ARG A 24 -11.01 -11.57 8.40
C ARG A 24 -11.16 -10.85 7.07
N VAL A 25 -10.06 -10.32 6.49
CA VAL A 25 -10.15 -9.53 5.25
C VAL A 25 -10.43 -10.37 4.01
N ARG A 26 -10.07 -11.66 4.02
CA ARG A 26 -10.29 -12.58 2.89
C ARG A 26 -11.69 -13.18 2.82
N GLU A 27 -12.48 -13.05 3.89
CA GLU A 27 -13.80 -13.68 3.96
C GLU A 27 -14.69 -13.24 2.79
N GLY A 28 -15.28 -14.22 2.10
CA GLY A 28 -16.17 -13.99 0.96
C GLY A 28 -15.49 -13.47 -0.32
N LYS A 29 -14.16 -13.43 -0.38
CA LYS A 29 -13.41 -12.88 -1.52
C LYS A 29 -12.51 -13.93 -2.19
N VAL A 30 -12.29 -13.76 -3.48
CA VAL A 30 -11.22 -14.46 -4.20
C VAL A 30 -9.89 -13.77 -3.89
N VAL A 31 -8.94 -14.52 -3.33
CA VAL A 31 -7.66 -13.97 -2.85
C VAL A 31 -6.58 -14.10 -3.90
N LEU A 32 -5.92 -13.00 -4.22
CA LEU A 32 -4.69 -12.92 -4.99
C LEU A 32 -3.58 -12.42 -4.08
N MET A 33 -2.64 -13.30 -3.77
CA MET A 33 -1.46 -12.93 -2.98
C MET A 33 -0.37 -12.39 -3.90
N ALA A 34 0.28 -11.31 -3.48
CA ALA A 34 1.28 -10.63 -4.27
C ALA A 34 2.45 -10.13 -3.40
N CYS A 35 3.67 -10.23 -3.94
CA CYS A 35 4.87 -9.65 -3.34
C CYS A 35 5.70 -8.92 -4.40
N PRO A 36 5.54 -7.59 -4.54
CA PRO A 36 6.27 -6.83 -5.56
C PRO A 36 7.79 -6.86 -5.41
N GLU A 37 8.30 -7.19 -4.22
CA GLU A 37 9.73 -7.40 -4.00
C GLU A 37 10.25 -8.67 -4.69
N LYS A 38 9.42 -9.71 -4.78
CA LYS A 38 9.79 -11.02 -5.31
C LYS A 38 9.35 -11.24 -6.75
N GLU A 39 8.39 -10.47 -7.20
CA GLU A 39 7.81 -10.60 -8.53
C GLU A 39 8.30 -9.45 -9.43
N SER A 40 8.25 -9.64 -10.74
CA SER A 40 8.71 -8.63 -11.69
C SER A 40 7.83 -7.38 -11.70
N SER A 41 8.37 -6.27 -12.18
CA SER A 41 7.68 -4.97 -12.36
C SER A 41 6.48 -5.01 -13.33
N ALA A 42 6.12 -6.17 -13.88
CA ALA A 42 4.97 -6.37 -14.77
C ALA A 42 3.58 -6.24 -14.09
N TYR A 43 3.53 -5.86 -12.82
CA TYR A 43 2.28 -5.71 -12.06
C TYR A 43 1.27 -4.79 -12.70
N TYR A 44 1.71 -3.66 -13.24
CA TYR A 44 0.82 -2.69 -13.87
C TYR A 44 -0.01 -3.33 -14.98
N GLY A 45 0.63 -4.02 -15.91
CA GLY A 45 -0.05 -4.73 -16.98
C GLY A 45 -0.86 -5.95 -16.51
N LYS A 46 -0.34 -6.71 -15.55
CA LYS A 46 -1.00 -7.90 -15.01
C LYS A 46 -2.32 -7.56 -14.33
N ILE A 47 -2.36 -6.53 -13.48
CA ILE A 47 -3.59 -6.11 -12.80
C ILE A 47 -4.61 -5.57 -13.81
N ALA A 48 -4.20 -4.73 -14.76
CA ALA A 48 -5.07 -4.24 -15.83
C ALA A 48 -5.64 -5.42 -16.65
N SER A 49 -4.82 -6.41 -17.00
CA SER A 49 -5.22 -7.60 -17.73
C SER A 49 -6.24 -8.45 -16.95
N ILE A 50 -6.03 -8.66 -15.65
CA ILE A 50 -6.96 -9.37 -14.78
C ILE A 50 -8.30 -8.65 -14.73
N ILE A 51 -8.30 -7.33 -14.52
CA ILE A 51 -9.53 -6.53 -14.46
C ILE A 51 -10.30 -6.62 -15.78
N LYS A 52 -9.61 -6.41 -16.91
CA LYS A 52 -10.24 -6.44 -18.24
C LYS A 52 -10.82 -7.80 -18.58
N SER A 53 -10.07 -8.88 -18.31
CA SER A 53 -10.46 -10.22 -18.68
C SER A 53 -11.50 -10.83 -17.74
N CYS A 54 -11.40 -10.55 -16.46
CA CYS A 54 -12.21 -11.21 -15.43
C CYS A 54 -13.38 -10.37 -14.94
N LYS A 55 -13.36 -9.05 -15.16
CA LYS A 55 -14.42 -8.11 -14.71
C LYS A 55 -14.88 -8.41 -13.28
N PRO A 56 -13.99 -8.27 -12.28
CA PRO A 56 -14.37 -8.46 -10.89
C PRO A 56 -15.46 -7.47 -10.50
N LYS A 57 -16.31 -7.85 -9.55
CA LYS A 57 -17.35 -6.96 -9.00
C LYS A 57 -16.76 -5.82 -8.19
N SER A 58 -15.70 -6.11 -7.42
CA SER A 58 -14.93 -5.13 -6.66
C SER A 58 -13.50 -5.61 -6.43
N LEU A 59 -12.61 -4.66 -6.14
CA LEU A 59 -11.23 -4.91 -5.72
C LEU A 59 -11.01 -4.37 -4.31
N THR A 60 -10.44 -5.17 -3.44
CA THR A 60 -9.90 -4.74 -2.15
C THR A 60 -8.40 -4.97 -2.15
N ILE A 61 -7.63 -3.95 -1.85
CA ILE A 61 -6.17 -4.02 -1.77
C ILE A 61 -5.77 -3.89 -0.30
N VAL A 62 -5.01 -4.84 0.23
CA VAL A 62 -4.51 -4.82 1.60
C VAL A 62 -3.02 -5.08 1.61
N THR A 63 -2.24 -4.13 2.12
CA THR A 63 -0.79 -4.26 2.22
C THR A 63 -0.28 -3.94 3.63
N VAL A 64 0.97 -4.31 3.92
CA VAL A 64 1.65 -3.88 5.13
C VAL A 64 2.20 -2.48 4.91
N ASP A 65 1.90 -1.56 5.82
CA ASP A 65 2.37 -0.17 5.76
C ASP A 65 3.88 -0.05 5.99
N GLY A 66 4.49 0.99 5.45
CA GLY A 66 5.93 1.25 5.56
C GLY A 66 6.81 0.45 4.57
N SER A 67 6.24 -0.43 3.74
CA SER A 67 6.99 -1.14 2.70
C SER A 67 6.93 -0.41 1.36
N PRO A 68 8.06 0.03 0.79
CA PRO A 68 8.08 0.71 -0.50
C PRO A 68 7.59 -0.19 -1.64
N HIS A 69 7.84 -1.49 -1.56
CA HIS A 69 7.37 -2.46 -2.56
C HIS A 69 5.86 -2.66 -2.49
N CYS A 70 5.26 -2.69 -1.29
CA CYS A 70 3.81 -2.80 -1.10
C CYS A 70 3.06 -1.58 -1.67
N PHE A 71 3.66 -0.39 -1.61
CA PHE A 71 3.12 0.81 -2.26
C PHE A 71 2.85 0.58 -3.75
N ALA A 72 3.72 -0.16 -4.44
CA ALA A 72 3.57 -0.45 -5.86
C ALA A 72 2.26 -1.20 -6.21
N LEU A 73 1.73 -2.03 -5.31
CA LEU A 73 0.43 -2.69 -5.53
C LEU A 73 -0.71 -1.68 -5.60
N HIS A 74 -0.74 -0.72 -4.69
CA HIS A 74 -1.75 0.34 -4.69
C HIS A 74 -1.64 1.22 -5.94
N ALA A 75 -0.42 1.60 -6.31
CA ALA A 75 -0.15 2.39 -7.52
C ALA A 75 -0.58 1.64 -8.78
N SER A 76 -0.33 0.32 -8.85
CA SER A 76 -0.70 -0.52 -10.00
C SER A 76 -2.21 -0.60 -10.22
N VAL A 77 -3.01 -0.59 -9.16
CA VAL A 77 -4.48 -0.58 -9.30
C VAL A 77 -4.98 0.78 -9.79
N ASN A 78 -4.41 1.88 -9.32
CA ASN A 78 -4.72 3.20 -9.84
C ASN A 78 -4.30 3.35 -11.32
N GLU A 79 -3.15 2.78 -11.70
CA GLU A 79 -2.66 2.78 -13.08
C GLU A 79 -3.54 1.91 -13.99
N ALA A 80 -4.04 0.78 -13.48
CA ALA A 80 -4.97 -0.07 -14.24
C ALA A 80 -6.27 0.67 -14.62
N GLU A 81 -6.80 1.50 -13.72
CA GLU A 81 -7.95 2.37 -14.00
C GLU A 81 -7.65 3.33 -15.15
N TYR A 82 -6.47 3.96 -15.14
CA TYR A 82 -6.01 4.84 -16.20
C TYR A 82 -5.83 4.09 -17.53
N ILE A 83 -5.13 2.95 -17.52
CA ILE A 83 -4.86 2.15 -18.73
C ILE A 83 -6.16 1.67 -19.38
N LEU A 84 -7.13 1.24 -18.57
CA LEU A 84 -8.39 0.70 -19.04
C LEU A 84 -9.40 1.77 -19.40
N ASN A 85 -9.20 3.01 -18.96
CA ASN A 85 -10.16 4.10 -19.09
C ASN A 85 -11.55 3.72 -18.56
N GLU A 86 -11.59 2.95 -17.49
CA GLU A 86 -12.81 2.44 -16.85
C GLU A 86 -12.71 2.68 -15.34
N GLU A 87 -13.79 3.17 -14.72
CA GLU A 87 -13.87 3.28 -13.27
C GLU A 87 -13.84 1.89 -12.63
N ILE A 88 -12.99 1.71 -11.63
CA ILE A 88 -12.85 0.46 -10.89
C ILE A 88 -13.37 0.64 -9.48
N LYS A 89 -14.42 -0.11 -9.12
CA LYS A 89 -14.90 -0.16 -7.73
C LYS A 89 -13.84 -0.81 -6.85
N ARG A 90 -13.11 0.01 -6.10
CA ARG A 90 -11.99 -0.44 -5.28
C ARG A 90 -11.89 0.23 -3.92
N LYS A 91 -11.23 -0.46 -3.01
CA LYS A 91 -10.84 0.04 -1.69
C LYS A 91 -9.38 -0.28 -1.42
N HIS A 92 -8.68 0.65 -0.83
CA HIS A 92 -7.29 0.52 -0.44
C HIS A 92 -7.17 0.52 1.08
N TYR A 93 -6.45 -0.47 1.62
CA TYR A 93 -6.15 -0.58 3.04
C TYR A 93 -4.67 -0.82 3.27
N VAL A 94 -4.15 -0.30 4.36
CA VAL A 94 -2.83 -0.60 4.88
C VAL A 94 -2.92 -1.16 6.29
N VAL A 95 -2.01 -2.06 6.64
CA VAL A 95 -1.90 -2.63 7.98
C VAL A 95 -0.78 -1.92 8.72
N VAL A 96 -1.15 -1.03 9.63
CA VAL A 96 -0.21 -0.23 10.44
C VAL A 96 0.26 -1.05 11.63
N ASN A 97 1.57 -1.05 11.88
CA ASN A 97 2.23 -1.81 12.97
C ASN A 97 1.85 -3.31 13.01
N GLY A 98 1.49 -3.89 11.87
CA GLY A 98 1.07 -5.28 11.78
C GLY A 98 -0.28 -5.59 12.44
N GLN A 99 -1.02 -4.60 12.93
CA GLN A 99 -2.22 -4.81 13.75
C GLN A 99 -3.45 -4.03 13.26
N HIS A 100 -3.29 -2.79 12.83
CA HIS A 100 -4.41 -1.90 12.56
C HIS A 100 -4.68 -1.77 11.06
N LEU A 101 -5.87 -2.19 10.63
CA LEU A 101 -6.34 -2.01 9.26
C LEU A 101 -6.87 -0.59 9.08
N VAL A 102 -6.25 0.18 8.22
CA VAL A 102 -6.61 1.58 7.93
C VAL A 102 -6.98 1.72 6.46
N GLU A 103 -8.17 2.24 6.19
CA GLU A 103 -8.58 2.59 4.82
C GLU A 103 -7.86 3.86 4.38
N ILE A 104 -7.27 3.84 3.20
CA ILE A 104 -6.62 5.00 2.58
C ILE A 104 -7.32 5.39 1.27
N SER A 105 -7.34 6.68 0.98
CA SER A 105 -7.85 7.19 -0.27
C SER A 105 -6.94 6.80 -1.45
N PRO A 106 -7.49 6.50 -2.65
CA PRO A 106 -6.69 6.40 -3.87
C PRO A 106 -5.85 7.66 -4.13
N ASN A 107 -6.29 8.83 -3.67
CA ASN A 107 -5.55 10.08 -3.80
C ASN A 107 -4.29 10.12 -2.92
N SER A 108 -4.29 9.46 -1.76
CA SER A 108 -3.06 9.33 -0.94
C SER A 108 -1.97 8.63 -1.73
N VAL A 109 -2.33 7.56 -2.44
CA VAL A 109 -1.40 6.82 -3.32
C VAL A 109 -0.92 7.71 -4.49
N ARG A 110 -1.81 8.52 -5.07
CA ARG A 110 -1.44 9.44 -6.17
C ARG A 110 -0.47 10.51 -5.71
N VAL A 111 -0.75 11.16 -4.58
CA VAL A 111 0.11 12.22 -4.00
C VAL A 111 1.48 11.66 -3.64
N ALA A 112 1.55 10.45 -3.06
CA ALA A 112 2.80 9.83 -2.65
C ALA A 112 3.78 9.55 -3.82
N ARG A 113 3.33 9.58 -5.07
CA ARG A 113 4.18 9.51 -6.27
C ARG A 113 4.92 10.83 -6.57
N TYR A 114 4.48 11.94 -5.99
CA TYR A 114 5.01 13.27 -6.22
C TYR A 114 5.66 13.79 -4.92
N LEU A 115 6.93 13.48 -4.74
CA LEU A 115 7.66 13.75 -3.49
C LEU A 115 7.67 15.22 -3.10
N HIS A 116 7.65 16.16 -4.06
CA HIS A 116 7.58 17.60 -3.76
C HIS A 116 6.26 17.97 -3.08
N LEU A 117 5.12 17.34 -3.47
CA LEU A 117 3.83 17.55 -2.81
C LEU A 117 3.81 16.94 -1.40
N VAL A 118 4.47 15.78 -1.22
CA VAL A 118 4.65 15.18 0.10
C VAL A 118 5.47 16.10 1.01
N ASP A 119 6.57 16.68 0.49
CA ASP A 119 7.40 17.65 1.22
C ASP A 119 6.60 18.89 1.64
N GLU A 120 5.76 19.43 0.74
CA GLU A 120 4.86 20.55 1.09
C GLU A 120 3.88 20.19 2.20
N LEU A 121 3.31 18.99 2.19
CA LEU A 121 2.41 18.52 3.24
C LEU A 121 3.12 18.39 4.58
N ILE A 122 4.36 17.87 4.60
CA ILE A 122 5.19 17.77 5.81
C ILE A 122 5.47 19.17 6.37
N LYS A 123 5.83 20.12 5.52
CA LYS A 123 6.08 21.51 5.93
C LYS A 123 4.86 22.19 6.54
N ARG A 124 3.65 21.86 6.03
CA ARG A 124 2.38 22.38 6.58
C ARG A 124 1.94 21.67 7.86
N SER A 125 2.34 20.41 8.04
CA SER A 125 1.94 19.56 9.15
C SER A 125 3.15 18.79 9.72
N PRO A 126 4.12 19.48 10.36
CA PRO A 126 5.38 18.86 10.80
C PRO A 126 5.18 17.81 11.91
N ASP A 127 4.06 17.81 12.61
CA ASP A 127 3.73 16.80 13.62
C ASP A 127 3.62 15.37 13.05
N ILE A 128 3.49 15.22 11.73
CA ILE A 128 3.52 13.91 11.08
C ILE A 128 4.86 13.21 11.30
N LEU A 129 5.95 13.95 11.46
CA LEU A 129 7.28 13.40 11.71
C LEU A 129 7.37 12.71 13.09
N LYS A 130 6.61 13.17 14.09
CA LYS A 130 6.52 12.49 15.40
C LYS A 130 5.89 11.13 15.26
N LYS A 131 4.82 11.02 14.46
CA LYS A 131 4.19 9.71 14.14
C LYS A 131 5.12 8.82 13.34
N LEU A 132 5.89 9.39 12.42
CA LEU A 132 6.89 8.65 11.66
C LEU A 132 7.98 8.07 12.58
N GLU A 133 8.43 8.83 13.58
CA GLU A 133 9.39 8.37 14.59
C GLU A 133 8.88 7.15 15.38
N GLU A 134 7.58 7.09 15.66
CA GLU A 134 6.96 5.94 16.33
C GLU A 134 6.92 4.71 15.43
N LEU A 135 6.75 4.88 14.11
CA LEU A 135 6.53 3.81 13.13
C LEU A 135 7.82 3.30 12.49
N SER A 136 8.79 4.19 12.23
CA SER A 136 9.96 3.90 11.41
C SER A 136 11.24 3.75 12.24
N LEU A 137 11.79 2.53 12.27
CA LEU A 137 13.11 2.25 12.86
C LEU A 137 14.23 3.00 12.14
N GLU A 138 14.13 3.09 10.81
CA GLU A 138 15.09 3.81 9.97
C GLU A 138 15.12 5.29 10.33
N TYR A 139 13.94 5.93 10.42
CA TYR A 139 13.86 7.35 10.76
C TYR A 139 14.36 7.64 12.18
N ARG A 140 14.04 6.81 13.17
CA ARG A 140 14.61 6.91 14.53
C ARG A 140 16.13 6.89 14.50
N LYS A 141 16.70 5.97 13.73
CA LYS A 141 18.16 5.87 13.62
C LYS A 141 18.78 7.07 12.93
N ALA A 142 18.13 7.60 11.90
CA ALA A 142 18.57 8.83 11.22
C ALA A 142 18.64 10.01 12.20
N ILE A 143 17.62 10.20 13.06
CA ILE A 143 17.60 11.25 14.07
C ILE A 143 18.74 11.05 15.10
N GLU A 144 18.97 9.83 15.58
CA GLU A 144 20.06 9.53 16.51
C GLU A 144 21.44 9.90 15.93
N ILE A 145 21.67 9.57 14.67
CA ILE A 145 22.91 9.88 13.96
C ILE A 145 23.10 11.39 13.86
N GLN A 146 22.04 12.13 13.47
CA GLN A 146 22.08 13.58 13.35
C GLN A 146 22.43 14.25 14.69
N ARG A 147 21.72 13.90 15.77
CA ARG A 147 22.00 14.43 17.12
C ARG A 147 23.42 14.14 17.59
N SER A 148 23.94 12.95 17.28
CA SER A 148 25.31 12.57 17.64
C SER A 148 26.36 13.37 16.86
N SER A 149 26.07 13.79 15.65
CA SER A 149 26.95 14.61 14.82
C SER A 149 26.98 16.06 15.31
N GLU A 150 25.83 16.62 15.68
CA GLU A 150 25.72 17.98 16.24
C GLU A 150 26.42 18.12 17.61
N ALA A 151 26.45 17.06 18.42
CA ALA A 151 27.12 17.05 19.72
C ALA A 151 28.65 16.97 19.62
N LYS A 152 29.22 16.64 18.44
CA LYS A 152 30.66 16.52 18.21
C LYS A 152 31.28 17.72 17.47
N GLY A 153 30.48 18.64 16.99
CA GLY A 153 30.90 19.89 16.35
C GLY A 153 30.81 21.06 17.30
#